data_a5e0621694c7f689a60f13e91bc97e0c
#
_entry.id   a5e0621694c7f689a60f13e91bc97e0c
#
_cell.length_a   1.000
_cell.length_b   1.000
_cell.length_c   1.000
_cell.angle_alpha   90.00
_cell.angle_beta   90.00
_cell.angle_gamma   90.00
#
_symmetry.space_group_name_H-M   'P 1'
#
loop_
_entity.id
_entity.type
_entity.pdbx_description
1 polymer ?
#
loop_
_entity_poly.entity_id
_entity_poly.type
_entity_poly.pdbx_seq_one_letter_code
_entity_poly.pdbx_strand_id
1 'polypeptide(L)'
;MMSKIAVVYWSGTGNTEAMANEVAEGAKSAGAEAEVFTPDTFSADKMDAYDAVAFGCPAMGAEELGDTEFEPMFKDCEAKLSGKKIALFGSYGWGDGEWMRIWEETCKSAGAELAHESVICTEEPDDDARASCRELGKSLA
;
A
#
# COMPACT_ATOMS: atom_id res chain seq x y z
N MET A 1 11.30 -19.58 7.91
CA MET A 1 9.84 -19.43 7.74
C MET A 1 9.58 -18.29 6.76
N MET A 2 8.57 -18.45 5.93
CA MET A 2 8.19 -17.41 4.98
C MET A 2 7.34 -16.35 5.67
N SER A 3 7.63 -15.09 5.39
CA SER A 3 6.77 -14.01 5.83
C SER A 3 5.49 -14.00 5.00
N LYS A 4 4.40 -13.56 5.59
CA LYS A 4 3.13 -13.38 4.89
C LYS A 4 2.86 -11.90 4.72
N ILE A 5 2.70 -11.47 3.48
CA ILE A 5 2.51 -10.07 3.13
C ILE A 5 1.13 -9.91 2.48
N ALA A 6 0.36 -8.93 2.93
CA ALA A 6 -0.88 -8.54 2.26
C ALA A 6 -0.62 -7.28 1.45
N VAL A 7 -1.09 -7.26 0.21
CA VAL A 7 -1.04 -6.06 -0.65
C VAL A 7 -2.47 -5.64 -0.88
N VAL A 8 -2.88 -4.53 -0.28
CA VAL A 8 -4.26 -4.06 -0.32
C VAL A 8 -4.32 -2.77 -1.11
N TYR A 9 -5.10 -2.75 -2.18
CA TYR A 9 -5.14 -1.59 -3.08
C TYR A 9 -6.54 -1.29 -3.59
N TRP A 10 -6.75 -0.02 -3.97
CA TRP A 10 -7.89 0.41 -4.76
C TRP A 10 -7.36 1.05 -6.04
N SER A 11 -8.01 0.77 -7.16
CA SER A 11 -7.59 1.34 -8.44
C SER A 11 -8.81 1.60 -9.32
N GLY A 12 -8.90 2.84 -9.83
CA GLY A 12 -9.96 3.21 -10.76
C GLY A 12 -9.53 3.08 -12.21
N THR A 13 -8.24 3.24 -12.48
CA THR A 13 -7.70 3.26 -13.85
C THR A 13 -6.79 2.07 -14.16
N GLY A 14 -6.43 1.28 -13.17
CA GLY A 14 -5.48 0.19 -13.32
C GLY A 14 -4.04 0.54 -13.01
N ASN A 15 -3.72 1.83 -12.80
CA ASN A 15 -2.35 2.24 -12.51
C ASN A 15 -1.86 1.74 -11.16
N THR A 16 -2.66 1.94 -10.12
CA THR A 16 -2.30 1.46 -8.77
C THR A 16 -2.33 -0.06 -8.73
N GLU A 17 -3.21 -0.70 -9.51
CA GLU A 17 -3.23 -2.16 -9.64
C GLU A 17 -1.90 -2.68 -10.18
N ALA A 18 -1.37 -2.02 -11.22
CA ALA A 18 -0.08 -2.41 -11.79
C ALA A 18 1.04 -2.29 -10.73
N MET A 19 1.00 -1.24 -9.92
CA MET A 19 1.94 -1.07 -8.82
C MET A 19 1.79 -2.18 -7.77
N ALA A 20 0.55 -2.53 -7.41
CA ALA A 20 0.28 -3.58 -6.44
C ALA A 20 0.84 -4.92 -6.88
N ASN A 21 0.70 -5.25 -8.16
CA ASN A 21 1.23 -6.50 -8.71
C ASN A 21 2.76 -6.54 -8.62
N GLU A 22 3.42 -5.41 -8.85
CA GLU A 22 4.88 -5.34 -8.73
C GLU A 22 5.34 -5.46 -7.28
N VAL A 23 4.60 -4.88 -6.34
CA VAL A 23 4.88 -5.04 -4.91
C VAL A 23 4.81 -6.52 -4.53
N ALA A 24 3.76 -7.20 -4.96
CA ALA A 24 3.60 -8.63 -4.68
C ALA A 24 4.73 -9.46 -5.28
N GLU A 25 5.13 -9.15 -6.52
CA GLU A 25 6.25 -9.85 -7.17
C GLU A 25 7.56 -9.67 -6.40
N GLY A 26 7.82 -8.44 -5.92
CA GLY A 26 9.00 -8.17 -5.12
C GLY A 26 9.03 -8.97 -3.84
N ALA A 27 7.92 -9.03 -3.13
CA ALA A 27 7.81 -9.81 -1.90
C ALA A 27 8.05 -11.30 -2.16
N LYS A 28 7.45 -11.83 -3.22
CA LYS A 28 7.62 -13.24 -3.60
C LYS A 28 9.08 -13.55 -3.97
N SER A 29 9.74 -12.62 -4.69
CA SER A 29 11.13 -12.83 -5.09
C SER A 29 12.08 -12.87 -3.89
N ALA A 30 11.67 -12.28 -2.77
CA ALA A 30 12.45 -12.31 -1.53
C ALA A 30 12.08 -13.51 -0.64
N GLY A 31 11.22 -14.40 -1.10
CA GLY A 31 10.86 -15.62 -0.39
C GLY A 31 9.60 -15.53 0.46
N ALA A 32 8.86 -14.42 0.38
CA ALA A 32 7.63 -14.26 1.15
C ALA A 32 6.42 -14.78 0.39
N GLU A 33 5.35 -15.08 1.12
CA GLU A 33 4.04 -15.28 0.52
C GLU A 33 3.38 -13.91 0.40
N ALA A 34 2.80 -13.62 -0.75
CA ALA A 34 2.10 -12.34 -0.96
C ALA A 34 0.71 -12.60 -1.52
N GLU A 35 -0.29 -11.99 -0.90
CA GLU A 35 -1.68 -12.04 -1.37
C GLU A 35 -2.14 -10.63 -1.67
N VAL A 36 -2.86 -10.47 -2.77
CA VAL A 36 -3.35 -9.17 -3.23
C VAL A 36 -4.85 -9.07 -2.95
N PHE A 37 -5.25 -7.96 -2.32
CA PHE A 37 -6.64 -7.72 -1.93
C PHE A 37 -7.12 -6.39 -2.45
N THR A 38 -8.45 -6.29 -2.63
CA THR A 38 -9.14 -5.02 -2.82
C THR A 38 -9.79 -4.62 -1.50
N PRO A 39 -10.26 -3.36 -1.34
CA PRO A 39 -10.81 -2.92 -0.05
C PRO A 39 -12.01 -3.74 0.42
N ASP A 40 -12.81 -4.27 -0.50
CA ASP A 40 -13.97 -5.07 -0.17
C ASP A 40 -13.62 -6.48 0.29
N THR A 41 -12.39 -6.92 0.08
CA THR A 41 -11.94 -8.27 0.45
C THR A 41 -10.97 -8.27 1.62
N PHE A 42 -10.60 -7.11 2.15
CA PHE A 42 -9.68 -6.99 3.27
C PHE A 42 -10.34 -6.26 4.44
N SER A 43 -9.97 -6.59 5.65
CA SER A 43 -10.52 -5.97 6.85
C SER A 43 -9.50 -6.01 7.99
N ALA A 44 -9.79 -5.28 9.07
CA ALA A 44 -8.93 -5.24 10.25
C ALA A 44 -8.67 -6.64 10.83
N ASP A 45 -9.64 -7.52 10.76
CA ASP A 45 -9.50 -8.89 11.27
C ASP A 45 -8.38 -9.64 10.57
N LYS A 46 -8.10 -9.32 9.30
CA LYS A 46 -7.06 -9.99 8.54
C LYS A 46 -5.66 -9.46 8.83
N MET A 47 -5.56 -8.26 9.40
CA MET A 47 -4.26 -7.65 9.71
C MET A 47 -3.36 -8.56 10.54
N ASP A 48 -3.93 -9.27 11.51
CA ASP A 48 -3.16 -10.14 12.39
C ASP A 48 -2.65 -11.41 11.70
N ALA A 49 -3.21 -11.75 10.55
CA ALA A 49 -2.80 -12.93 9.79
C ALA A 49 -1.54 -12.69 8.95
N TYR A 50 -1.11 -11.45 8.82
CA TYR A 50 0.03 -11.08 7.97
C TYR A 50 1.12 -10.42 8.79
N ASP A 51 2.37 -10.66 8.40
CA ASP A 51 3.54 -10.09 9.07
C ASP A 51 3.73 -8.62 8.70
N ALA A 52 3.33 -8.26 7.47
CA ALA A 52 3.41 -6.89 6.99
C ALA A 52 2.32 -6.64 5.95
N VAL A 53 1.98 -5.38 5.74
CA VAL A 53 0.93 -5.00 4.81
C VAL A 53 1.39 -3.81 3.96
N ALA A 54 1.18 -3.91 2.65
CA ALA A 54 1.37 -2.78 1.74
C ALA A 54 -0.02 -2.25 1.36
N PHE A 55 -0.22 -0.95 1.55
CA PHE A 55 -1.47 -0.29 1.18
C PHE A 55 -1.25 0.59 -0.04
N GLY A 56 -2.11 0.49 -1.03
CA GLY A 56 -2.03 1.27 -2.25
C GLY A 56 -3.35 1.95 -2.58
N CYS A 57 -3.28 3.25 -2.88
CA CYS A 57 -4.45 4.03 -3.26
C CYS A 57 -4.00 5.24 -4.09
N PRO A 58 -4.64 5.52 -5.23
CA PRO A 58 -4.32 6.73 -5.98
C PRO A 58 -4.85 7.98 -5.29
N ALA A 59 -4.30 9.13 -5.62
CA ALA A 59 -4.85 10.40 -5.18
C ALA A 59 -6.23 10.59 -5.82
N MET A 60 -7.21 10.98 -5.02
CA MET A 60 -8.59 11.17 -5.47
C MET A 60 -9.04 12.59 -5.18
N GLY A 61 -9.77 13.18 -6.13
CA GLY A 61 -10.33 14.52 -5.95
C GLY A 61 -9.28 15.54 -5.51
N ALA A 62 -9.36 16.03 -4.30
CA ALA A 62 -8.44 17.02 -3.73
C ALA A 62 -7.24 16.35 -3.04
N GLU A 63 -6.64 15.37 -3.67
CA GLU A 63 -5.54 14.56 -3.10
C GLU A 63 -5.95 13.88 -1.79
N GLU A 64 -7.09 13.19 -1.84
CA GLU A 64 -7.58 12.41 -0.70
C GLU A 64 -7.54 10.92 -1.05
N LEU A 65 -7.63 10.07 -0.04
CA LEU A 65 -7.79 8.63 -0.26
C LEU A 65 -9.18 8.37 -0.83
N GLY A 66 -9.33 7.26 -1.56
CA GLY A 66 -10.62 6.86 -2.10
C GLY A 66 -11.64 6.72 -0.99
N ASP A 67 -12.67 7.57 -1.01
CA ASP A 67 -13.55 7.76 0.13
C ASP A 67 -14.68 6.75 0.27
N THR A 68 -15.04 6.06 -0.80
CA THR A 68 -16.19 5.14 -0.77
C THR A 68 -15.82 3.71 -0.41
N GLU A 69 -14.61 3.30 -0.72
CA GLU A 69 -14.19 1.91 -0.49
C GLU A 69 -12.92 1.81 0.33
N PHE A 70 -11.88 2.55 -0.07
CA PHE A 70 -10.56 2.41 0.55
C PHE A 70 -10.49 3.06 1.93
N GLU A 71 -10.94 4.29 2.06
CA GLU A 71 -10.84 5.01 3.33
C GLU A 71 -11.56 4.31 4.49
N PRO A 72 -12.81 3.84 4.31
CA PRO A 72 -13.47 3.12 5.40
C PRO A 72 -12.72 1.84 5.80
N MET A 73 -12.20 1.10 4.84
CA MET A 73 -11.42 -0.09 5.12
C MET A 73 -10.13 0.27 5.87
N PHE A 74 -9.44 1.31 5.42
CA PHE A 74 -8.19 1.74 6.04
C PHE A 74 -8.42 2.22 7.48
N LYS A 75 -9.51 2.95 7.73
CA LYS A 75 -9.86 3.40 9.08
C LYS A 75 -10.09 2.23 10.03
N ASP A 76 -10.72 1.17 9.55
CA ASP A 76 -10.88 -0.04 10.35
C ASP A 76 -9.52 -0.64 10.70
N CYS A 77 -8.59 -0.62 9.75
CA CYS A 77 -7.26 -1.18 9.96
C CYS A 77 -6.38 -0.30 10.84
N GLU A 78 -6.67 1.00 10.97
CA GLU A 78 -5.86 1.91 11.77
C GLU A 78 -5.66 1.43 13.20
N ALA A 79 -6.68 0.84 13.80
CA ALA A 79 -6.59 0.34 15.17
C ALA A 79 -5.59 -0.81 15.31
N LYS A 80 -5.19 -1.42 14.20
CA LYS A 80 -4.24 -2.54 14.16
C LYS A 80 -2.85 -2.13 13.68
N LEU A 81 -2.63 -0.85 13.40
CA LEU A 81 -1.36 -0.39 12.84
C LEU A 81 -0.24 -0.29 13.86
N SER A 82 -0.54 -0.14 15.13
CA SER A 82 0.49 0.03 16.17
C SER A 82 1.47 -1.14 16.17
N GLY A 83 2.75 -0.85 15.93
CA GLY A 83 3.80 -1.86 15.85
C GLY A 83 3.79 -2.69 14.58
N LYS A 84 2.89 -2.42 13.65
CA LYS A 84 2.77 -3.16 12.40
C LYS A 84 3.72 -2.58 11.35
N LYS A 85 4.42 -3.47 10.66
CA LYS A 85 5.29 -3.11 9.55
C LYS A 85 4.43 -2.90 8.31
N ILE A 86 4.47 -1.71 7.73
CA ILE A 86 3.67 -1.39 6.55
C ILE A 86 4.47 -0.60 5.53
N ALA A 87 3.95 -0.48 4.32
CA ALA A 87 4.48 0.39 3.28
C ALA A 87 3.32 0.92 2.45
N LEU A 88 3.52 2.07 1.82
CA LEU A 88 2.48 2.77 1.07
C LEU A 88 2.92 2.99 -0.37
N PHE A 89 1.96 2.94 -1.29
CA PHE A 89 2.22 3.23 -2.70
C PHE A 89 0.96 3.78 -3.36
N GLY A 90 1.12 4.43 -4.51
CA GLY A 90 -0.03 4.92 -5.25
C GLY A 90 0.36 5.75 -6.45
N SER A 91 -0.56 5.92 -7.39
CA SER A 91 -0.36 6.76 -8.55
C SER A 91 -1.20 8.03 -8.43
N TYR A 92 -0.82 9.09 -9.16
CA TYR A 92 -1.58 10.34 -9.15
C TYR A 92 -1.50 11.00 -10.53
N GLY A 93 -2.53 11.79 -10.89
CA GLY A 93 -2.58 12.46 -12.18
C GLY A 93 -2.24 13.93 -12.11
N TRP A 94 -2.31 14.52 -10.90
CA TRP A 94 -2.02 15.93 -10.67
C TRP A 94 -1.68 16.15 -9.20
N GLY A 95 -1.19 17.33 -8.90
CA GLY A 95 -0.72 17.62 -7.55
C GLY A 95 0.73 17.21 -7.38
N ASP A 96 1.22 17.24 -6.16
CA ASP A 96 2.62 17.00 -5.84
C ASP A 96 2.85 15.84 -4.87
N GLY A 97 1.85 14.98 -4.69
CA GLY A 97 1.96 13.84 -3.78
C GLY A 97 1.60 14.17 -2.34
N GLU A 98 0.94 15.28 -2.10
CA GLU A 98 0.56 15.68 -0.75
C GLU A 98 -0.31 14.63 -0.04
N TRP A 99 -1.20 13.96 -0.77
CA TRP A 99 -2.05 12.92 -0.20
C TRP A 99 -1.21 11.81 0.45
N MET A 100 -0.08 11.50 -0.15
CA MET A 100 0.80 10.45 0.37
C MET A 100 1.52 10.92 1.64
N ARG A 101 1.94 12.18 1.68
CA ARG A 101 2.56 12.75 2.87
C ARG A 101 1.59 12.76 4.05
N ILE A 102 0.34 13.13 3.80
CA ILE A 102 -0.71 13.13 4.83
C ILE A 102 -0.96 11.70 5.30
N TRP A 103 -1.01 10.76 4.36
CA TRP A 103 -1.23 9.35 4.67
C TRP A 103 -0.09 8.79 5.54
N GLU A 104 1.15 9.11 5.19
CA GLU A 104 2.30 8.69 6.00
C GLU A 104 2.21 9.23 7.43
N GLU A 105 1.82 10.49 7.58
CA GLU A 105 1.64 11.09 8.90
C GLU A 105 0.56 10.38 9.71
N THR A 106 -0.54 10.03 9.06
CA THR A 106 -1.63 9.29 9.68
C THR A 106 -1.14 7.93 10.18
N CYS A 107 -0.37 7.23 9.37
CA CYS A 107 0.17 5.93 9.74
C CYS A 107 1.16 6.03 10.91
N LYS A 108 2.03 7.02 10.88
CA LYS A 108 3.00 7.24 11.96
C LYS A 108 2.29 7.59 13.26
N SER A 109 1.25 8.42 13.19
CA SER A 109 0.45 8.79 14.36
C SER A 109 -0.27 7.57 14.96
N ALA A 110 -0.61 6.59 14.14
CA ALA A 110 -1.22 5.35 14.59
C ALA A 110 -0.21 4.34 15.14
N GLY A 111 1.09 4.66 15.10
CA GLY A 111 2.14 3.80 15.63
C GLY A 111 2.68 2.76 14.64
N ALA A 112 2.36 2.88 13.37
CA ALA A 112 2.84 1.96 12.35
C ALA A 112 4.33 2.19 12.06
N GLU A 113 5.02 1.12 11.65
CA GLU A 113 6.40 1.19 11.22
C GLU A 113 6.43 1.19 9.69
N LEU A 114 6.89 2.29 9.08
CA LEU A 114 7.03 2.36 7.64
C LEU A 114 8.35 1.69 7.24
N ALA A 115 8.24 0.54 6.59
CA ALA A 115 9.41 -0.30 6.27
C ALA A 115 10.19 0.22 5.07
N HIS A 116 9.58 1.08 4.27
CA HIS A 116 10.18 1.59 3.05
C HIS A 116 9.60 2.96 2.74
N GLU A 117 10.35 3.76 2.01
CA GLU A 117 9.86 5.02 1.49
C GLU A 117 8.64 4.76 0.60
N SER A 118 7.61 5.59 0.72
CA SER A 118 6.41 5.43 -0.11
C SER A 118 6.75 5.57 -1.58
N VAL A 119 6.16 4.72 -2.41
CA VAL A 119 6.39 4.75 -3.86
C VAL A 119 5.20 5.44 -4.52
N ILE A 120 5.45 6.56 -5.19
CA ILE A 120 4.41 7.28 -5.93
C ILE A 120 4.89 7.47 -7.37
N CYS A 121 3.94 7.53 -8.30
CA CYS A 121 4.25 7.80 -9.69
C CYS A 121 3.10 8.58 -10.32
N THR A 122 3.40 9.27 -11.42
CA THR A 122 2.39 10.03 -12.16
C THR A 122 1.75 9.12 -13.19
N GLU A 123 0.45 8.91 -13.08
CA GLU A 123 -0.32 8.08 -14.00
C GLU A 123 0.20 6.66 -14.08
N GLU A 124 0.47 6.12 -15.28
CA GLU A 124 0.92 4.75 -15.44
C GLU A 124 2.36 4.58 -14.91
N PRO A 125 2.62 3.55 -14.09
CA PRO A 125 3.98 3.35 -13.57
C PRO A 125 4.94 3.00 -14.70
N ASP A 126 6.05 3.73 -14.76
CA ASP A 126 7.14 3.44 -15.70
C ASP A 126 8.06 2.35 -15.12
N ASP A 127 9.14 2.04 -15.84
CA ASP A 127 10.07 0.99 -15.41
C ASP A 127 10.69 1.30 -14.04
N ASP A 128 11.03 2.56 -13.78
CA ASP A 128 11.61 2.97 -12.50
C ASP A 128 10.60 2.81 -11.36
N ALA A 129 9.35 3.21 -11.58
CA ALA A 129 8.30 3.06 -10.57
C ALA A 129 8.02 1.59 -10.29
N ARG A 130 7.99 0.75 -11.32
CA ARG A 130 7.79 -0.69 -11.17
C ARG A 130 8.93 -1.32 -10.38
N ALA A 131 10.18 -0.93 -10.66
CA ALA A 131 11.33 -1.41 -9.91
C ALA A 131 11.27 -0.98 -8.44
N SER A 132 10.84 0.26 -8.19
CA SER A 132 10.67 0.77 -6.82
C SER A 132 9.59 0.00 -6.06
N CYS A 133 8.50 -0.37 -6.74
CA CYS A 133 7.45 -1.19 -6.13
C CYS A 133 7.97 -2.57 -5.75
N ARG A 134 8.79 -3.19 -6.59
CA ARG A 134 9.41 -4.47 -6.27
C ARG A 134 10.33 -4.35 -5.05
N GLU A 135 11.11 -3.28 -4.97
CA GLU A 135 11.97 -3.05 -3.79
C GLU A 135 11.14 -2.84 -2.53
N LEU A 136 10.02 -2.13 -2.64
CA LEU A 136 9.10 -1.94 -1.52
C LEU A 136 8.58 -3.30 -1.02
N GLY A 137 8.17 -4.16 -1.95
CA GLY A 137 7.72 -5.51 -1.61
C GLY A 137 8.81 -6.33 -0.92
N LYS A 138 10.04 -6.25 -1.41
CA LYS A 138 11.18 -6.95 -0.80
C LYS A 138 11.43 -6.48 0.63
N SER A 139 11.23 -5.19 0.90
CA SER A 139 11.48 -4.65 2.24
C SER A 139 10.49 -5.15 3.28
N LEU A 140 9.33 -5.63 2.83
CA LEU A 140 8.31 -6.19 3.72
C LEU A 140 8.52 -7.67 4.00
N ALA A 141 9.24 -8.34 3.15
CA ALA A 141 9.44 -9.79 3.24
C ALA A 141 10.31 -10.24 4.42
#